data_ebe5ed97c0105900a4a974227b054068
#
_entry.id   ebe5ed97c0105900a4a974227b054068
#
_cell.length_a   1.000
_cell.length_b   1.000
_cell.length_c   1.000
_cell.angle_alpha   90.00
_cell.angle_beta   90.00
_cell.angle_gamma   90.00
#
_symmetry.space_group_name_H-M   'P 1'
#
loop_
_entity.id
_entity.type
_entity.pdbx_description
1 polymer ?
#
loop_
_entity_poly.entity_id
_entity_poly.type
_entity_poly.pdbx_seq_one_letter_code
_entity_poly.pdbx_strand_id
1 'polypeptide(L)'
;MATSFVYNRVNVNGVPCIESRSITESATAVVFNFNASPAVSPRFSGLIAVKIDETPTSTTLPVSFNVPSIAGTSIAVTTFNGAAVTGADLEEGIHLVFYDRENGILQLLV
;
A
#
# COMPACT_ATOMS: atom_id res chain seq x y z
N MET A 1 -16.44 -16.62 3.00
CA MET A 1 -16.34 -16.60 1.62
C MET A 1 -16.52 -15.26 0.95
N ALA A 2 -17.53 -14.54 1.27
CA ALA A 2 -17.72 -13.24 0.71
C ALA A 2 -16.56 -12.31 0.94
N THR A 3 -15.90 -12.42 2.06
CA THR A 3 -14.76 -11.57 2.38
C THR A 3 -13.60 -11.73 1.43
N SER A 4 -13.26 -12.96 1.06
CA SER A 4 -12.15 -13.15 0.15
C SER A 4 -12.44 -12.65 -1.25
N PHE A 5 -13.71 -12.61 -1.66
CA PHE A 5 -14.16 -12.08 -2.87
C PHE A 5 -13.85 -10.62 -2.98
N VAL A 6 -14.01 -9.83 -1.90
CA VAL A 6 -13.73 -8.40 -1.91
C VAL A 6 -12.26 -8.13 -2.18
N TYR A 7 -11.37 -8.91 -1.61
CA TYR A 7 -9.94 -8.69 -1.72
C TYR A 7 -9.34 -9.14 -3.04
N ASN A 8 -10.05 -10.01 -3.73
CA ASN A 8 -9.58 -10.49 -5.03
C ASN A 8 -10.03 -9.62 -6.18
N ARG A 9 -10.81 -8.59 -5.91
CA ARG A 9 -11.28 -7.71 -6.95
C ARG A 9 -10.20 -6.73 -7.36
N VAL A 10 -10.25 -6.38 -8.64
CA VAL A 10 -9.38 -5.35 -9.19
C VAL A 10 -9.74 -3.99 -8.62
N ASN A 11 -11.03 -3.77 -8.38
CA ASN A 11 -11.49 -2.54 -7.71
C ASN A 11 -12.78 -2.83 -6.93
N VAL A 12 -13.12 -1.91 -6.04
CA VAL A 12 -14.36 -1.92 -5.28
C VAL A 12 -14.99 -0.55 -5.42
N ASN A 13 -16.17 -0.49 -6.02
CA ASN A 13 -16.89 0.77 -6.26
C ASN A 13 -16.03 1.82 -6.97
N GLY A 14 -15.24 1.36 -7.94
CA GLY A 14 -14.39 2.24 -8.72
C GLY A 14 -13.04 2.57 -8.09
N VAL A 15 -12.79 2.11 -6.86
CA VAL A 15 -11.50 2.31 -6.20
C VAL A 15 -10.66 1.06 -6.41
N PRO A 16 -9.46 1.17 -7.00
CA PRO A 16 -8.58 0.01 -7.15
C PRO A 16 -8.27 -0.61 -5.79
N CYS A 17 -8.19 -1.93 -5.76
CA CYS A 17 -7.93 -2.68 -4.54
C CYS A 17 -6.72 -3.57 -4.74
N ILE A 18 -5.71 -3.45 -3.88
CA ILE A 18 -4.51 -4.28 -3.91
C ILE A 18 -4.32 -4.95 -2.57
N GLU A 19 -3.66 -6.10 -2.59
CA GLU A 19 -3.46 -6.90 -1.38
C GLU A 19 -1.99 -7.17 -1.17
N SER A 20 -1.53 -7.05 0.08
CA SER A 20 -0.14 -7.35 0.41
C SER A 20 0.12 -8.85 0.30
N ARG A 21 1.32 -9.21 -0.20
CA ARG A 21 1.71 -10.60 -0.39
C ARG A 21 2.80 -11.02 0.56
N SER A 22 3.70 -10.13 0.85
CA SER A 22 4.82 -10.40 1.73
C SER A 22 5.40 -9.10 2.25
N ILE A 23 6.24 -9.22 3.26
CA ILE A 23 6.90 -8.06 3.85
C ILE A 23 8.40 -8.33 3.84
N THR A 24 9.17 -7.36 3.33
CA THR A 24 10.62 -7.39 3.38
C THR A 24 11.09 -6.39 4.42
N GLU A 25 11.77 -6.86 5.45
CA GLU A 25 12.28 -5.99 6.50
C GLU A 25 13.80 -5.92 6.43
N SER A 26 14.33 -4.72 6.56
CA SER A 26 15.77 -4.49 6.64
C SER A 26 16.08 -3.72 7.92
N ALA A 27 17.34 -3.35 8.12
CA ALA A 27 17.73 -2.56 9.29
C ALA A 27 17.17 -1.14 9.24
N THR A 28 16.75 -0.64 8.07
CA THR A 28 16.37 0.76 7.89
C THR A 28 14.95 0.98 7.39
N ALA A 29 14.27 -0.06 6.91
CA ALA A 29 12.95 0.13 6.32
C ALA A 29 12.15 -1.17 6.29
N VAL A 30 10.84 -1.01 6.16
CA VAL A 30 9.90 -2.10 5.96
C VAL A 30 9.22 -1.90 4.63
N VAL A 31 9.24 -2.91 3.77
CA VAL A 31 8.62 -2.85 2.45
C VAL A 31 7.49 -3.88 2.38
N PHE A 32 6.27 -3.40 2.13
CA PHE A 32 5.14 -4.27 1.85
C PHE A 32 5.10 -4.53 0.35
N ASN A 33 5.13 -5.80 -0.03
CA ASN A 33 5.12 -6.19 -1.44
C ASN A 33 3.71 -6.57 -1.87
N PHE A 34 3.29 -6.04 -3.01
CA PHE A 34 1.96 -6.26 -3.56
C PHE A 34 2.06 -6.91 -4.94
N ASN A 35 0.98 -7.54 -5.36
CA ASN A 35 0.87 -8.04 -6.72
C ASN A 35 0.67 -6.89 -7.69
N ALA A 36 1.06 -7.10 -8.94
CA ALA A 36 0.67 -6.20 -10.01
C ALA A 36 -0.86 -6.24 -10.18
N SER A 37 -1.46 -5.10 -10.43
CA SER A 37 -2.90 -5.00 -10.65
C SER A 37 -3.19 -4.20 -11.91
N PRO A 38 -4.07 -4.68 -12.79
CA PRO A 38 -4.42 -3.93 -13.99
C PRO A 38 -5.16 -2.63 -13.72
N ALA A 39 -5.74 -2.47 -12.53
CA ALA A 39 -6.42 -1.23 -12.16
C ALA A 39 -5.46 -0.13 -11.73
N VAL A 40 -4.22 -0.48 -11.45
CA VAL A 40 -3.21 0.46 -10.97
C VAL A 40 -2.04 0.41 -11.96
N SER A 41 -2.01 1.35 -12.88
CA SER A 41 -1.00 1.41 -13.93
C SER A 41 0.06 2.48 -13.61
N PRO A 42 1.15 2.55 -14.36
CA PRO A 42 2.15 3.60 -14.15
C PRO A 42 1.61 5.02 -14.33
N ARG A 43 0.45 5.17 -14.96
CA ARG A 43 -0.18 6.47 -15.14
C ARG A 43 -1.26 6.77 -14.11
N PHE A 44 -1.51 5.81 -13.22
CA PHE A 44 -2.55 5.96 -12.22
C PHE A 44 -2.17 7.05 -11.21
N SER A 45 -3.17 7.77 -10.75
CA SER A 45 -3.06 8.70 -9.64
C SER A 45 -4.41 8.75 -8.95
N GLY A 46 -4.44 8.71 -7.64
CA GLY A 46 -5.70 8.77 -6.90
C GLY A 46 -5.75 7.78 -5.74
N LEU A 47 -6.97 7.42 -5.35
CA LEU A 47 -7.20 6.56 -4.19
C LEU A 47 -6.99 5.10 -4.52
N ILE A 48 -6.38 4.38 -3.58
CA ILE A 48 -6.20 2.94 -3.65
C ILE A 48 -6.64 2.34 -2.32
N ALA A 49 -7.44 1.28 -2.37
CA ALA A 49 -7.75 0.48 -1.20
C ALA A 49 -6.67 -0.58 -1.04
N VAL A 50 -6.06 -0.64 0.12
CA VAL A 50 -4.93 -1.54 0.39
C VAL A 50 -5.33 -2.52 1.48
N LYS A 51 -5.30 -3.81 1.16
CA LYS A 51 -5.55 -4.86 2.12
C LYS A 51 -4.22 -5.31 2.72
N ILE A 52 -4.08 -5.13 4.02
CA ILE A 52 -2.90 -5.57 4.77
C ILE A 52 -3.21 -6.90 5.44
N ASP A 53 -2.49 -7.96 5.05
CA ASP A 53 -2.74 -9.31 5.54
C ASP A 53 -1.85 -9.71 6.70
N GLU A 54 -0.72 -9.05 6.87
CA GLU A 54 0.19 -9.33 7.99
C GLU A 54 0.91 -8.05 8.40
N THR A 55 1.42 -8.05 9.62
CA THR A 55 2.13 -6.88 10.14
C THR A 55 3.62 -7.20 10.28
N PRO A 56 4.49 -6.19 10.14
CA PRO A 56 5.93 -6.41 10.33
C PRO A 56 6.28 -6.54 11.81
N THR A 57 7.46 -7.09 12.09
CA THR A 57 7.98 -7.14 13.45
C THR A 57 8.38 -5.75 13.94
N SER A 58 8.90 -4.92 13.05
CA SER A 58 9.26 -3.55 13.41
C SER A 58 8.02 -2.66 13.40
N THR A 59 7.86 -1.85 14.43
CA THR A 59 6.79 -0.86 14.53
C THR A 59 7.29 0.57 14.44
N THR A 60 8.59 0.75 14.22
CA THR A 60 9.21 2.09 14.26
C THR A 60 9.91 2.49 12.96
N LEU A 61 10.22 1.53 12.10
CA LEU A 61 10.90 1.82 10.84
C LEU A 61 9.90 2.35 9.80
N PRO A 62 10.37 3.22 8.90
CA PRO A 62 9.50 3.77 7.86
C PRO A 62 9.06 2.69 6.88
N VAL A 63 7.85 2.84 6.38
CA VAL A 63 7.21 1.90 5.47
C VAL A 63 7.25 2.41 4.04
N SER A 64 7.50 1.49 3.11
CA SER A 64 7.35 1.72 1.67
C SER A 64 6.49 0.60 1.09
N PHE A 65 5.83 0.87 -0.02
CA PHE A 65 5.06 -0.13 -0.76
C PHE A 65 5.74 -0.43 -2.08
N ASN A 66 5.91 -1.71 -2.36
CA ASN A 66 6.36 -2.17 -3.66
C ASN A 66 5.14 -2.63 -4.46
N VAL A 67 4.69 -1.81 -5.39
CA VAL A 67 3.55 -2.09 -6.25
C VAL A 67 4.05 -2.12 -7.68
N PRO A 68 4.36 -3.32 -8.20
CA PRO A 68 5.04 -3.43 -9.51
C PRO A 68 4.28 -2.80 -10.68
N SER A 69 2.96 -2.74 -10.59
CA SER A 69 2.16 -2.14 -11.65
C SER A 69 2.22 -0.62 -11.67
N ILE A 70 2.66 0.02 -10.59
CA ILE A 70 2.81 1.47 -10.53
C ILE A 70 4.23 1.89 -10.89
N ALA A 71 5.21 1.27 -10.26
CA ALA A 71 6.60 1.68 -10.40
C ALA A 71 7.53 0.49 -10.20
N GLY A 72 8.74 0.60 -10.72
CA GLY A 72 9.76 -0.44 -10.60
C GLY A 72 10.49 -0.43 -9.26
N THR A 73 10.24 0.55 -8.41
CA THR A 73 10.87 0.67 -7.08
C THR A 73 9.81 0.88 -6.02
N SER A 74 10.19 0.67 -4.76
CA SER A 74 9.27 0.91 -3.66
C SER A 74 8.99 2.41 -3.52
N ILE A 75 7.78 2.72 -3.06
CA ILE A 75 7.30 4.09 -2.90
C ILE A 75 7.06 4.35 -1.43
N ALA A 76 7.62 5.43 -0.91
CA ALA A 76 7.48 5.79 0.49
C ALA A 76 6.02 6.09 0.84
N VAL A 77 5.60 5.65 2.02
CA VAL A 77 4.26 5.92 2.53
C VAL A 77 4.35 6.95 3.65
N THR A 78 3.58 8.01 3.54
CA THR A 78 3.54 9.06 4.56
C THR A 78 2.12 9.23 5.07
N THR A 79 1.98 9.90 6.20
CA THR A 79 0.67 10.35 6.66
C THR A 79 0.24 11.53 5.80
N PHE A 80 -1.02 11.94 5.92
CA PHE A 80 -1.51 13.05 5.11
C PHE A 80 -0.81 14.38 5.42
N ASN A 81 -0.14 14.49 6.56
CA ASN A 81 0.63 15.69 6.90
C ASN A 81 2.14 15.50 6.67
N GLY A 82 2.55 14.43 5.99
CA GLY A 82 3.92 14.27 5.52
C GLY A 82 4.86 13.48 6.42
N ALA A 83 4.41 13.02 7.58
CA ALA A 83 5.25 12.19 8.46
C ALA A 83 5.38 10.76 7.90
N ALA A 84 6.50 10.10 8.17
CA ALA A 84 6.69 8.73 7.72
C ALA A 84 5.68 7.80 8.41
N VAL A 85 5.07 6.91 7.63
CA VAL A 85 4.22 5.84 8.16
C VAL A 85 5.12 4.73 8.66
N THR A 86 4.80 4.15 9.80
CA THR A 86 5.53 3.03 10.38
C THR A 86 4.64 1.79 10.42
N GLY A 87 5.23 0.64 10.79
CA GLY A 87 4.46 -0.58 10.90
C GLY A 87 3.31 -0.50 11.91
N ALA A 88 3.45 0.36 12.92
CA ALA A 88 2.38 0.55 13.91
C ALA A 88 1.14 1.23 13.33
N ASP A 89 1.29 1.95 12.23
CA ASP A 89 0.17 2.64 11.59
C ASP A 89 -0.64 1.75 10.64
N LEU A 90 -0.11 0.58 10.29
CA LEU A 90 -0.72 -0.30 9.30
C LEU A 90 -1.11 -1.64 9.93
N GLU A 91 -2.23 -1.64 10.63
CA GLU A 91 -2.80 -2.87 11.19
C GLU A 91 -3.42 -3.71 10.08
N GLU A 92 -3.65 -4.99 10.35
CA GLU A 92 -4.37 -5.86 9.41
C GLU A 92 -5.74 -5.28 9.11
N GLY A 93 -6.12 -5.34 7.86
CA GLY A 93 -7.40 -4.80 7.40
C GLY A 93 -7.23 -3.98 6.13
N ILE A 94 -8.26 -3.20 5.83
CA ILE A 94 -8.27 -2.37 4.63
C ILE A 94 -8.00 -0.93 5.00
N HIS A 95 -7.04 -0.34 4.29
CA HIS A 95 -6.66 1.06 4.45
C HIS A 95 -6.85 1.80 3.14
N LEU A 96 -7.10 3.10 3.22
CA LEU A 96 -7.15 3.94 2.03
C LEU A 96 -5.87 4.76 1.95
N VAL A 97 -5.25 4.74 0.79
CA VAL A 97 -4.08 5.58 0.51
C VAL A 97 -4.33 6.39 -0.75
N PHE A 98 -3.73 7.56 -0.82
CA PHE A 98 -3.75 8.39 -2.02
C PHE A 98 -2.37 8.31 -2.67
N TYR A 99 -2.33 7.88 -3.93
CA TYR A 99 -1.09 7.86 -4.68
C TYR A 99 -0.92 9.18 -5.41
N ASP A 100 0.07 9.94 -5.00
CA ASP A 100 0.47 11.18 -5.66
C ASP A 100 1.61 10.83 -6.62
N ARG A 101 1.25 10.58 -7.86
CA ARG A 101 2.21 10.16 -8.87
C ARG A 101 3.22 11.25 -9.20
N GLU A 102 2.80 12.49 -9.13
CA GLU A 102 3.64 13.62 -9.45
C GLU A 102 4.81 13.77 -8.49
N ASN A 103 4.56 13.55 -7.20
CA ASN A 103 5.58 13.60 -6.18
C ASN A 103 6.16 12.24 -5.80
N GLY A 104 5.57 11.16 -6.33
CA GLY A 104 6.09 9.81 -6.11
C GLY A 104 5.92 9.32 -4.68
N ILE A 105 4.82 9.67 -4.03
CA ILE A 105 4.55 9.24 -2.65
C ILE A 105 3.14 8.67 -2.53
N LEU A 106 2.96 7.85 -1.49
CA LEU A 106 1.66 7.34 -1.09
C LEU A 106 1.32 7.97 0.25
N GLN A 107 0.10 8.49 0.38
CA GLN A 107 -0.34 9.12 1.62
C GLN A 107 -1.43 8.27 2.26
N LEU A 108 -1.20 7.83 3.48
CA LEU A 108 -2.16 7.06 4.24
C LEU A 108 -3.25 7.99 4.75
N LEU A 109 -4.49 7.69 4.40
CA LEU A 109 -5.63 8.51 4.80
C LEU A 109 -6.38 7.91 5.98
N VAL A 110 -6.49 6.58 5.99
CA VAL A 110 -7.24 5.91 7.07
C VAL A 110 -6.55 4.64 7.50
#